data_d973869f25ca355cdcd8464a1e0e5a52
#
_entry.id   d973869f25ca355cdcd8464a1e0e5a52
#
_cell.length_a   1.000
_cell.length_b   1.000
_cell.length_c   1.000
_cell.angle_alpha   90.00
_cell.angle_beta   90.00
_cell.angle_gamma   90.00
#
_symmetry.space_group_name_H-M   'P 1'
#
loop_
_entity.id
_entity.type
_entity.pdbx_description
1 polymer ?
#
loop_
_entity_poly.entity_id
_entity_poly.type
_entity_poly.pdbx_seq_one_letter_code
_entity_poly.pdbx_strand_id
1 'polypeptide(L)'
;LNVLVIGSSGSGKSRYFVMPNLHQGNTSYVVTDPKGEVLAATGNKLLELGYEIRCLNLVDFARSDTFNPLAYFNPDQAEVDCAILTENFITNTTGKKPSDGGDFWEKAERALLTALVAMVYFTKGEKGTLLDVVELLSMMTASEQNEEALSPVDELFLATKEYIADCDNNPDSDPDGNKIIEGLRFACSQYNVYTQGAGETKKSVIISLGVRM
;
A
#
# COMPACT_ATOMS: atom_id res chain seq x y z
N LEU A 1 -17.55 12.09 19.54
CA LEU A 1 -17.50 11.73 20.96
C LEU A 1 -16.94 10.33 21.10
N ASN A 2 -15.84 10.14 21.83
CA ASN A 2 -15.26 8.82 22.08
C ASN A 2 -15.92 8.21 23.33
N VAL A 3 -16.26 6.93 23.28
CA VAL A 3 -16.87 6.19 24.40
C VAL A 3 -15.98 5.01 24.76
N LEU A 4 -15.60 4.90 26.02
CA LEU A 4 -14.88 3.76 26.58
C LEU A 4 -15.83 2.90 27.41
N VAL A 5 -16.00 1.64 27.02
CA VAL A 5 -16.84 0.66 27.74
C VAL A 5 -15.94 -0.36 28.42
N ILE A 6 -15.96 -0.40 29.76
CA ILE A 6 -15.14 -1.29 30.58
C ILE A 6 -16.01 -2.39 31.18
N GLY A 7 -15.53 -3.63 31.16
CA GLY A 7 -16.20 -4.77 31.78
C GLY A 7 -15.39 -6.06 31.57
N SER A 8 -15.57 -7.02 32.46
CA SER A 8 -14.95 -8.35 32.39
C SER A 8 -15.45 -9.17 31.17
N SER A 9 -14.85 -10.29 30.92
CA SER A 9 -15.37 -11.25 29.91
C SER A 9 -16.78 -11.68 30.31
N GLY A 10 -17.70 -11.77 29.34
CA GLY A 10 -19.09 -12.16 29.60
C GLY A 10 -19.99 -11.05 30.18
N SER A 11 -19.47 -9.85 30.49
CA SER A 11 -20.27 -8.74 31.05
C SER A 11 -21.31 -8.14 30.09
N GLY A 12 -21.36 -8.63 28.85
CA GLY A 12 -22.34 -8.21 27.86
C GLY A 12 -21.98 -6.95 27.07
N LYS A 13 -20.70 -6.51 27.06
CA LYS A 13 -20.26 -5.32 26.29
C LYS A 13 -20.73 -5.35 24.84
N SER A 14 -20.49 -6.46 24.13
CA SER A 14 -20.94 -6.58 22.74
C SER A 14 -22.46 -6.57 22.64
N ARG A 15 -23.13 -7.32 23.50
CA ARG A 15 -24.59 -7.50 23.46
C ARG A 15 -25.37 -6.25 23.83
N TYR A 16 -24.92 -5.50 24.84
CA TYR A 16 -25.69 -4.36 25.38
C TYR A 16 -25.18 -3.01 24.91
N PHE A 17 -24.02 -2.94 24.30
CA PHE A 17 -23.47 -1.70 23.77
C PHE A 17 -23.21 -1.77 22.26
N VAL A 18 -22.36 -2.69 21.77
CA VAL A 18 -21.97 -2.70 20.35
C VAL A 18 -23.15 -3.01 19.44
N MET A 19 -23.85 -4.13 19.66
CA MET A 19 -24.94 -4.56 18.80
C MET A 19 -26.11 -3.54 18.75
N PRO A 20 -26.60 -2.97 19.88
CA PRO A 20 -27.64 -1.96 19.85
C PRO A 20 -27.23 -0.70 19.10
N ASN A 21 -25.97 -0.27 19.18
CA ASN A 21 -25.49 0.88 18.42
C ASN A 21 -25.45 0.60 16.91
N LEU A 22 -25.04 -0.60 16.49
CA LEU A 22 -25.09 -1.01 15.09
C LEU A 22 -26.52 -1.07 14.55
N HIS A 23 -27.47 -1.55 15.37
CA HIS A 23 -28.89 -1.63 15.00
C HIS A 23 -29.55 -0.25 14.82
N GLN A 24 -28.96 0.84 15.30
CA GLN A 24 -29.47 2.19 15.03
C GLN A 24 -29.38 2.54 13.54
N GLY A 25 -28.41 2.00 12.80
CA GLY A 25 -28.31 2.17 11.36
C GLY A 25 -28.25 3.63 10.90
N ASN A 26 -27.53 4.49 11.62
CA ASN A 26 -27.52 5.94 11.40
C ASN A 26 -26.21 6.49 10.81
N THR A 27 -25.21 5.64 10.60
CA THR A 27 -23.89 6.01 10.07
C THR A 27 -23.18 4.80 9.48
N SER A 28 -22.05 4.98 8.80
CA SER A 28 -21.12 3.90 8.44
C SER A 28 -20.34 3.43 9.66
N TYR A 29 -20.03 2.14 9.71
CA TYR A 29 -19.35 1.50 10.84
C TYR A 29 -18.10 0.77 10.40
N VAL A 30 -17.06 0.85 11.20
CA VAL A 30 -15.90 -0.04 11.14
C VAL A 30 -15.85 -0.84 12.45
N VAL A 31 -15.89 -2.16 12.37
CA VAL A 31 -16.04 -3.04 13.53
C VAL A 31 -14.92 -4.07 13.53
N THR A 32 -14.19 -4.18 14.65
CA THR A 32 -13.30 -5.32 14.89
C THR A 32 -14.08 -6.44 15.60
N ASP A 33 -14.21 -7.58 14.91
CA ASP A 33 -14.99 -8.73 15.38
C ASP A 33 -14.19 -10.03 15.30
N PRO A 34 -13.23 -10.25 16.22
CA PRO A 34 -12.30 -11.39 16.16
C PRO A 34 -12.98 -12.78 16.17
N LYS A 35 -14.22 -12.85 16.63
CA LYS A 35 -14.99 -14.10 16.74
C LYS A 35 -16.11 -14.22 15.71
N GLY A 36 -16.41 -13.15 14.95
CA GLY A 36 -17.54 -13.10 14.04
C GLY A 36 -18.91 -13.04 14.71
N GLU A 37 -18.96 -12.86 16.05
CA GLU A 37 -20.22 -12.85 16.81
C GLU A 37 -21.08 -11.62 16.48
N VAL A 38 -20.46 -10.48 16.27
CA VAL A 38 -21.16 -9.22 15.97
C VAL A 38 -21.75 -9.28 14.56
N LEU A 39 -20.96 -9.71 13.58
CA LEU A 39 -21.43 -9.89 12.21
C LEU A 39 -22.59 -10.90 12.14
N ALA A 40 -22.46 -12.04 12.80
CA ALA A 40 -23.50 -13.06 12.83
C ALA A 40 -24.82 -12.55 13.45
N ALA A 41 -24.73 -11.69 14.46
CA ALA A 41 -25.90 -11.17 15.17
C ALA A 41 -26.55 -9.96 14.49
N THR A 42 -25.80 -9.12 13.76
CA THR A 42 -26.28 -7.82 13.25
C THR A 42 -26.29 -7.74 11.74
N GLY A 43 -25.55 -8.60 11.03
CA GLY A 43 -25.32 -8.50 9.60
C GLY A 43 -26.61 -8.51 8.78
N ASN A 44 -27.51 -9.46 9.02
CA ASN A 44 -28.79 -9.52 8.30
C ASN A 44 -29.61 -8.26 8.47
N LYS A 45 -29.64 -7.72 9.71
CA LYS A 45 -30.38 -6.48 9.98
C LYS A 45 -29.78 -5.27 9.27
N LEU A 46 -28.46 -5.19 9.21
CA LEU A 46 -27.79 -4.13 8.47
C LEU A 46 -28.03 -4.22 6.95
N LEU A 47 -28.04 -5.44 6.39
CA LEU A 47 -28.41 -5.66 4.99
C LEU A 47 -29.86 -5.25 4.70
N GLU A 48 -30.81 -5.57 5.59
CA GLU A 48 -32.20 -5.11 5.50
C GLU A 48 -32.32 -3.57 5.53
N LEU A 49 -31.43 -2.89 6.25
CA LEU A 49 -31.35 -1.44 6.31
C LEU A 49 -30.62 -0.82 5.10
N GLY A 50 -30.17 -1.63 4.15
CA GLY A 50 -29.51 -1.17 2.93
C GLY A 50 -27.99 -0.95 3.06
N TYR A 51 -27.37 -1.46 4.11
CA TYR A 51 -25.92 -1.40 4.26
C TYR A 51 -25.21 -2.39 3.33
N GLU A 52 -24.10 -1.95 2.74
CA GLU A 52 -23.12 -2.85 2.15
C GLU A 52 -22.15 -3.30 3.24
N ILE A 53 -21.98 -4.61 3.38
CA ILE A 53 -21.09 -5.21 4.40
C ILE A 53 -19.86 -5.74 3.68
N ARG A 54 -18.69 -5.27 4.09
CA ARG A 54 -17.39 -5.78 3.68
C ARG A 54 -16.72 -6.45 4.87
N CYS A 55 -16.25 -7.68 4.68
CA CYS A 55 -15.65 -8.48 5.73
C CYS A 55 -14.22 -8.86 5.40
N LEU A 56 -13.24 -8.26 6.07
CA LEU A 56 -11.85 -8.71 6.00
C LEU A 56 -11.63 -9.85 6.99
N ASN A 57 -11.62 -11.09 6.49
CA ASN A 57 -11.49 -12.30 7.30
C ASN A 57 -10.05 -12.83 7.26
N LEU A 58 -9.31 -12.59 8.33
CA LEU A 58 -7.92 -13.03 8.47
C LEU A 58 -7.78 -14.49 8.97
N VAL A 59 -8.89 -15.15 9.28
CA VAL A 59 -8.91 -16.56 9.72
C VAL A 59 -9.24 -17.49 8.56
N ASP A 60 -10.18 -17.09 7.71
CA ASP A 60 -10.60 -17.85 6.53
C ASP A 60 -10.60 -16.92 5.31
N PHE A 61 -9.49 -16.90 4.59
CA PHE A 61 -9.30 -16.04 3.42
C PHE A 61 -10.28 -16.35 2.27
N ALA A 62 -10.82 -17.59 2.21
CA ALA A 62 -11.81 -17.94 1.19
C ALA A 62 -13.16 -17.22 1.40
N ARG A 63 -13.39 -16.71 2.61
CA ARG A 63 -14.58 -15.94 2.99
C ARG A 63 -14.28 -14.48 3.27
N SER A 64 -13.14 -13.99 2.78
CA SER A 64 -12.73 -12.60 2.96
C SER A 64 -13.02 -11.79 1.71
N ASP A 65 -13.54 -10.58 1.89
CA ASP A 65 -13.46 -9.57 0.85
C ASP A 65 -12.00 -9.18 0.61
N THR A 66 -11.69 -8.79 -0.61
CA THR A 66 -10.38 -8.26 -0.98
C THR A 66 -10.34 -6.75 -0.83
N PHE A 67 -9.17 -6.24 -0.51
CA PHE A 67 -8.92 -4.81 -0.41
C PHE A 67 -7.71 -4.43 -1.25
N ASN A 68 -7.91 -3.57 -2.24
CA ASN A 68 -6.83 -3.00 -3.02
C ASN A 68 -6.61 -1.53 -2.62
N PRO A 69 -5.55 -1.19 -1.87
CA PRO A 69 -5.32 0.19 -1.44
C PRO A 69 -5.13 1.16 -2.60
N LEU A 70 -4.56 0.73 -3.72
CA LEU A 70 -4.31 1.59 -4.88
C LEU A 70 -5.62 2.11 -5.51
N ALA A 71 -6.71 1.36 -5.42
CA ALA A 71 -8.02 1.78 -5.94
C ALA A 71 -8.65 2.95 -5.16
N TYR A 72 -8.08 3.33 -4.02
CA TYR A 72 -8.55 4.42 -3.17
C TYR A 72 -7.62 5.63 -3.16
N PHE A 73 -6.60 5.64 -3.99
CA PHE A 73 -5.71 6.80 -4.12
C PHE A 73 -6.46 7.97 -4.75
N ASN A 74 -6.20 9.15 -4.24
CA ASN A 74 -6.71 10.38 -4.85
C ASN A 74 -5.83 10.76 -6.06
N PRO A 75 -6.37 10.80 -7.28
CA PRO A 75 -5.59 11.15 -8.48
C PRO A 75 -4.91 12.51 -8.42
N ASP A 76 -5.39 13.44 -7.58
CA ASP A 76 -4.81 14.78 -7.44
C ASP A 76 -3.63 14.84 -6.47
N GLN A 77 -3.35 13.77 -5.71
CA GLN A 77 -2.25 13.67 -4.75
C GLN A 77 -1.71 12.24 -4.61
N ALA A 78 -1.72 11.51 -5.73
CA ALA A 78 -1.36 10.09 -5.73
C ALA A 78 0.07 9.83 -5.28
N GLU A 79 1.01 10.74 -5.50
CA GLU A 79 2.39 10.66 -5.00
C GLU A 79 2.43 10.64 -3.46
N VAL A 80 1.58 11.45 -2.84
CA VAL A 80 1.45 11.50 -1.37
C VAL A 80 0.83 10.20 -0.87
N ASP A 81 -0.20 9.68 -1.54
CA ASP A 81 -0.85 8.43 -1.18
C ASP A 81 0.11 7.23 -1.33
N CYS A 82 0.97 7.20 -2.37
CA CYS A 82 2.05 6.23 -2.51
C CYS A 82 3.01 6.28 -1.30
N ALA A 83 3.42 7.48 -0.89
CA ALA A 83 4.32 7.65 0.25
C ALA A 83 3.65 7.22 1.58
N ILE A 84 2.38 7.58 1.78
CA ILE A 84 1.60 7.19 2.97
C ILE A 84 1.43 5.68 3.04
N LEU A 85 1.08 5.02 1.93
CA LEU A 85 0.94 3.57 1.88
C LEU A 85 2.25 2.89 2.25
N THR A 86 3.36 3.34 1.65
CA THR A 86 4.71 2.82 1.92
C THR A 86 5.11 3.00 3.38
N GLU A 87 4.89 4.21 3.94
CA GLU A 87 5.20 4.51 5.34
C GLU A 87 4.43 3.59 6.29
N ASN A 88 3.12 3.44 6.07
CA ASN A 88 2.29 2.55 6.86
C ASN A 88 2.75 1.08 6.75
N PHE A 89 3.11 0.64 5.55
CA PHE A 89 3.58 -0.72 5.32
C PHE A 89 4.89 -1.00 6.08
N ILE A 90 5.90 -0.15 5.90
CA ILE A 90 7.21 -0.28 6.55
C ILE A 90 7.06 -0.20 8.08
N THR A 91 6.35 0.80 8.59
CA THR A 91 6.17 1.01 10.03
C THR A 91 5.48 -0.17 10.71
N ASN A 92 4.43 -0.72 10.08
CA ASN A 92 3.67 -1.83 10.66
C ASN A 92 4.38 -3.18 10.54
N THR A 93 5.33 -3.34 9.61
CA THR A 93 6.08 -4.59 9.42
C THR A 93 7.43 -4.59 10.16
N THR A 94 7.96 -3.45 10.58
CA THR A 94 9.27 -3.35 11.25
C THR A 94 9.23 -3.82 12.71
N GLY A 95 8.07 -3.78 13.38
CA GLY A 95 7.91 -4.18 14.80
C GLY A 95 8.70 -3.31 15.80
N LYS A 96 9.40 -2.28 15.34
CA LYS A 96 10.17 -1.32 16.15
C LYS A 96 9.45 0.02 16.15
N LYS A 97 9.53 0.74 17.29
CA LYS A 97 9.14 2.17 17.30
C LYS A 97 10.06 2.93 16.35
N PRO A 98 9.55 3.92 15.59
CA PRO A 98 10.39 4.79 14.80
C PRO A 98 11.47 5.39 15.72
N SER A 99 12.74 5.08 15.48
CA SER A 99 13.83 5.79 16.14
C SER A 99 13.99 7.13 15.42
N ASP A 100 14.11 8.21 16.16
CA ASP A 100 14.49 9.52 15.60
C ASP A 100 15.80 9.36 14.81
N GLY A 101 15.72 9.42 13.50
CA GLY A 101 16.87 9.25 12.60
C GLY A 101 16.94 7.88 11.93
N GLY A 102 15.81 7.40 11.35
CA GLY A 102 15.74 6.09 10.68
C GLY A 102 17.01 5.70 9.94
N ASP A 103 17.45 4.47 10.18
CA ASP A 103 18.65 3.89 9.60
C ASP A 103 18.66 4.08 8.07
N PHE A 104 19.81 4.29 7.49
CA PHE A 104 20.00 4.44 6.03
C PHE A 104 19.26 3.36 5.23
N TRP A 105 19.28 2.12 5.76
CA TRP A 105 18.58 0.98 5.19
C TRP A 105 17.06 1.18 5.09
N GLU A 106 16.45 1.69 6.15
CA GLU A 106 15.01 1.93 6.18
C GLU A 106 14.58 3.03 5.19
N LYS A 107 15.44 4.05 5.00
CA LYS A 107 15.22 5.08 3.99
C LYS A 107 15.30 4.52 2.57
N ALA A 108 16.25 3.63 2.31
CA ALA A 108 16.41 2.97 1.02
C ALA A 108 15.25 1.99 0.73
N GLU A 109 14.79 1.24 1.74
CA GLU A 109 13.59 0.39 1.65
C GLU A 109 12.34 1.21 1.29
N ARG A 110 12.15 2.36 1.97
CA ARG A 110 11.03 3.26 1.68
C ARG A 110 11.09 3.81 0.26
N ALA A 111 12.25 4.29 -0.14
CA ALA A 111 12.44 4.84 -1.48
C ALA A 111 12.14 3.78 -2.56
N LEU A 112 12.66 2.56 -2.41
CA LEU A 112 12.40 1.48 -3.35
C LEU A 112 10.91 1.12 -3.38
N LEU A 113 10.30 0.87 -2.23
CA LEU A 113 8.89 0.49 -2.18
C LEU A 113 7.98 1.60 -2.73
N THR A 114 8.27 2.87 -2.41
CA THR A 114 7.53 4.01 -2.98
C THR A 114 7.68 4.08 -4.49
N ALA A 115 8.89 3.84 -5.02
CA ALA A 115 9.14 3.82 -6.46
C ALA A 115 8.32 2.72 -7.17
N LEU A 116 8.30 1.50 -6.61
CA LEU A 116 7.56 0.38 -7.19
C LEU A 116 6.04 0.59 -7.11
N VAL A 117 5.52 1.07 -5.97
CA VAL A 117 4.09 1.40 -5.80
C VAL A 117 3.67 2.49 -6.79
N ALA A 118 4.46 3.56 -6.90
CA ALA A 118 4.20 4.65 -7.83
C ALA A 118 4.26 4.17 -9.29
N MET A 119 5.26 3.36 -9.66
CA MET A 119 5.36 2.78 -10.99
C MET A 119 4.11 1.97 -11.34
N VAL A 120 3.63 1.11 -10.44
CA VAL A 120 2.41 0.31 -10.66
C VAL A 120 1.18 1.22 -10.78
N TYR A 121 1.04 2.19 -9.89
CA TYR A 121 -0.14 3.08 -9.91
C TYR A 121 -0.18 3.94 -11.17
N PHE A 122 0.90 4.61 -11.53
CA PHE A 122 0.91 5.51 -12.70
C PHE A 122 0.91 4.79 -14.05
N THR A 123 1.21 3.48 -14.07
CA THR A 123 1.09 2.65 -15.30
C THR A 123 -0.24 1.91 -15.40
N LYS A 124 -0.81 1.43 -14.29
CA LYS A 124 -2.03 0.60 -14.28
C LYS A 124 -3.26 1.31 -13.69
N GLY A 125 -3.09 2.47 -13.07
CA GLY A 125 -4.15 3.21 -12.37
C GLY A 125 -4.74 2.41 -11.22
N GLU A 126 -6.04 2.55 -11.02
CA GLU A 126 -6.83 1.84 -9.98
C GLU A 126 -6.81 0.30 -10.12
N LYS A 127 -6.41 -0.21 -11.29
CA LYS A 127 -6.28 -1.65 -11.56
C LYS A 127 -4.95 -2.22 -11.06
N GLY A 128 -3.98 -1.38 -10.77
CA GLY A 128 -2.72 -1.78 -10.15
C GLY A 128 -2.97 -2.37 -8.77
N THR A 129 -2.18 -3.36 -8.37
CA THR A 129 -2.34 -4.08 -7.10
C THR A 129 -1.00 -4.22 -6.38
N LEU A 130 -1.04 -4.53 -5.08
CA LEU A 130 0.18 -4.89 -4.35
C LEU A 130 0.84 -6.17 -4.89
N LEU A 131 0.08 -7.05 -5.55
CA LEU A 131 0.67 -8.21 -6.22
C LEU A 131 1.58 -7.79 -7.37
N ASP A 132 1.18 -6.78 -8.15
CA ASP A 132 2.04 -6.23 -9.22
C ASP A 132 3.34 -5.64 -8.64
N VAL A 133 3.27 -5.03 -7.46
CA VAL A 133 4.46 -4.51 -6.75
C VAL A 133 5.38 -5.66 -6.34
N VAL A 134 4.81 -6.76 -5.81
CA VAL A 134 5.58 -7.98 -5.47
C VAL A 134 6.20 -8.60 -6.71
N GLU A 135 5.49 -8.64 -7.82
CA GLU A 135 6.01 -9.15 -9.09
C GLU A 135 7.21 -8.31 -9.57
N LEU A 136 7.12 -6.97 -9.54
CA LEU A 136 8.26 -6.11 -9.85
C LEU A 136 9.44 -6.38 -8.90
N LEU A 137 9.18 -6.43 -7.60
CA LEU A 137 10.23 -6.72 -6.62
C LEU A 137 10.91 -8.07 -6.87
N SER A 138 10.16 -9.09 -7.28
CA SER A 138 10.67 -10.42 -7.59
C SER A 138 11.60 -10.46 -8.83
N MET A 139 11.42 -9.51 -9.76
CA MET A 139 12.25 -9.36 -10.95
C MET A 139 13.53 -8.55 -10.69
N MET A 140 13.67 -7.97 -9.49
CA MET A 140 14.89 -7.24 -9.11
C MET A 140 16.01 -8.21 -8.76
N THR A 141 17.19 -7.95 -9.31
CA THR A 141 18.43 -8.64 -8.97
C THR A 141 19.51 -7.61 -8.66
N ALA A 142 20.31 -7.88 -7.65
CA ALA A 142 21.51 -7.09 -7.39
C ALA A 142 22.71 -8.04 -7.30
N SER A 143 23.75 -7.77 -8.06
CA SER A 143 24.99 -8.53 -8.07
C SER A 143 26.09 -7.78 -7.32
N GLU A 144 26.75 -8.46 -6.40
CA GLU A 144 27.94 -7.94 -5.71
C GLU A 144 29.17 -7.99 -6.60
N GLN A 145 29.19 -8.91 -7.59
CA GLN A 145 30.33 -9.12 -8.48
C GLN A 145 30.27 -8.28 -9.76
N ASN A 146 29.07 -7.88 -10.15
CA ASN A 146 28.85 -7.04 -11.32
C ASN A 146 27.77 -5.99 -11.00
N GLU A 147 28.22 -4.85 -10.48
CA GLU A 147 27.32 -3.74 -10.11
C GLU A 147 26.68 -3.04 -11.32
N GLU A 148 27.21 -3.27 -12.53
CA GLU A 148 26.67 -2.73 -13.80
C GLU A 148 25.57 -3.63 -14.40
N ALA A 149 25.36 -4.84 -13.84
CA ALA A 149 24.31 -5.72 -14.33
C ALA A 149 22.92 -5.11 -14.01
N LEU A 150 22.16 -4.85 -15.05
CA LEU A 150 20.80 -4.31 -14.93
C LEU A 150 19.79 -5.46 -14.73
N SER A 151 18.90 -5.28 -13.77
CA SER A 151 17.71 -6.14 -13.64
C SER A 151 16.62 -5.68 -14.63
N PRO A 152 15.62 -6.52 -14.93
CA PRO A 152 14.46 -6.11 -15.74
C PRO A 152 13.75 -4.86 -15.19
N VAL A 153 13.81 -4.63 -13.87
CA VAL A 153 13.24 -3.43 -13.24
C VAL A 153 14.12 -2.21 -13.48
N ASP A 154 15.46 -2.36 -13.46
CA ASP A 154 16.36 -1.26 -13.84
C ASP A 154 16.10 -0.81 -15.29
N GLU A 155 15.93 -1.77 -16.20
CA GLU A 155 15.60 -1.51 -17.62
C GLU A 155 14.24 -0.80 -17.75
N LEU A 156 13.23 -1.23 -16.96
CA LEU A 156 11.93 -0.56 -16.93
C LEU A 156 12.05 0.92 -16.51
N PHE A 157 12.80 1.22 -15.46
CA PHE A 157 12.99 2.60 -15.00
C PHE A 157 13.82 3.43 -15.98
N LEU A 158 14.79 2.83 -16.69
CA LEU A 158 15.54 3.51 -17.75
C LEU A 158 14.61 3.85 -18.93
N ALA A 159 13.84 2.90 -19.42
CA ALA A 159 12.88 3.13 -20.50
C ALA A 159 11.82 4.18 -20.10
N THR A 160 11.38 4.19 -18.83
CA THR A 160 10.46 5.21 -18.32
C THR A 160 11.09 6.61 -18.35
N LYS A 161 12.38 6.76 -18.01
CA LYS A 161 13.08 8.04 -18.10
C LYS A 161 13.21 8.53 -19.55
N GLU A 162 13.48 7.63 -20.49
CA GLU A 162 13.52 7.93 -21.92
C GLU A 162 12.15 8.40 -22.41
N TYR A 163 11.09 7.69 -22.04
CA TYR A 163 9.71 8.08 -22.36
C TYR A 163 9.36 9.48 -21.82
N ILE A 164 9.70 9.77 -20.57
CA ILE A 164 9.50 11.10 -19.97
C ILE A 164 10.24 12.18 -20.78
N ALA A 165 11.50 11.92 -21.16
CA ALA A 165 12.30 12.87 -21.93
C ALA A 165 11.71 13.12 -23.35
N ASP A 166 11.17 12.08 -23.99
CA ASP A 166 10.49 12.21 -25.27
C ASP A 166 9.20 13.04 -25.15
N CYS A 167 8.43 12.86 -24.07
CA CYS A 167 7.24 13.69 -23.81
C CYS A 167 7.59 15.15 -23.54
N ASP A 168 8.68 15.44 -22.83
CA ASP A 168 9.17 16.81 -22.59
C ASP A 168 9.54 17.52 -23.90
N ASN A 169 10.07 16.78 -24.87
CA ASN A 169 10.42 17.31 -26.19
C ASN A 169 9.21 17.49 -27.14
N ASN A 170 8.08 16.84 -26.86
CA ASN A 170 6.86 16.87 -27.68
C ASN A 170 5.61 17.11 -26.82
N PRO A 171 5.43 18.34 -26.26
CA PRO A 171 4.34 18.64 -25.33
C PRO A 171 2.92 18.53 -25.89
N ASP A 172 2.77 18.49 -27.22
CA ASP A 172 1.47 18.38 -27.90
C ASP A 172 0.95 16.93 -27.95
N SER A 173 1.72 15.93 -27.48
CA SER A 173 1.39 14.53 -27.67
C SER A 173 0.36 13.97 -26.67
N ASP A 174 0.13 14.61 -25.52
CA ASP A 174 -0.87 14.14 -24.55
C ASP A 174 -1.32 15.22 -23.54
N PRO A 175 -2.46 15.89 -23.74
CA PRO A 175 -2.98 16.89 -22.80
C PRO A 175 -3.48 16.29 -21.48
N ASP A 176 -3.86 15.01 -21.42
CA ASP A 176 -4.30 14.32 -20.20
C ASP A 176 -3.15 13.57 -19.49
N GLY A 177 -2.03 13.34 -20.19
CA GLY A 177 -0.88 12.59 -19.71
C GLY A 177 0.00 13.31 -18.70
N ASN A 178 -0.17 14.61 -18.50
CA ASN A 178 0.72 15.42 -17.66
C ASN A 178 0.82 14.90 -16.21
N LYS A 179 -0.31 14.46 -15.61
CA LYS A 179 -0.31 13.89 -14.26
C LYS A 179 0.38 12.53 -14.20
N ILE A 180 0.21 11.70 -15.24
CA ILE A 180 0.87 10.39 -15.33
C ILE A 180 2.38 10.60 -15.46
N ILE A 181 2.81 11.51 -16.32
CA ILE A 181 4.24 11.84 -16.53
C ILE A 181 4.86 12.36 -15.23
N GLU A 182 4.20 13.27 -14.51
CA GLU A 182 4.69 13.76 -13.23
C GLU A 182 4.80 12.64 -12.18
N GLY A 183 3.81 11.77 -12.12
CA GLY A 183 3.85 10.61 -11.23
C GLY A 183 4.96 9.59 -11.60
N LEU A 184 5.20 9.35 -12.88
CA LEU A 184 6.32 8.53 -13.35
C LEU A 184 7.67 9.19 -13.03
N ARG A 185 7.75 10.52 -13.14
CA ARG A 185 8.92 11.31 -12.74
C ARG A 185 9.19 11.16 -11.24
N PHE A 186 8.13 11.23 -10.42
CA PHE A 186 8.23 10.94 -8.98
C PHE A 186 8.73 9.51 -8.73
N ALA A 187 8.17 8.49 -9.40
CA ALA A 187 8.64 7.10 -9.27
C ALA A 187 10.13 6.96 -9.60
N CYS A 188 10.58 7.57 -10.72
CA CYS A 188 11.98 7.57 -11.12
C CYS A 188 12.88 8.30 -10.10
N SER A 189 12.40 9.38 -9.48
CA SER A 189 13.15 10.10 -8.44
C SER A 189 13.37 9.23 -7.20
N GLN A 190 12.35 8.51 -6.74
CA GLN A 190 12.45 7.59 -5.62
C GLN A 190 13.37 6.41 -5.94
N TYR A 191 13.28 5.87 -7.16
CA TYR A 191 14.18 4.80 -7.61
C TYR A 191 15.64 5.25 -7.63
N ASN A 192 15.92 6.48 -8.04
CA ASN A 192 17.27 7.04 -8.01
C ASN A 192 17.85 7.09 -6.59
N VAL A 193 17.04 7.40 -5.57
CA VAL A 193 17.51 7.36 -4.16
C VAL A 193 17.98 5.95 -3.78
N TYR A 194 17.21 4.93 -4.15
CA TYR A 194 17.61 3.54 -3.91
C TYR A 194 18.88 3.16 -4.66
N THR A 195 19.03 3.56 -5.93
CA THR A 195 20.17 3.17 -6.78
C THR A 195 21.50 3.81 -6.36
N GLN A 196 21.49 4.84 -5.51
CA GLN A 196 22.70 5.45 -4.94
C GLN A 196 23.42 4.55 -3.93
N GLY A 197 22.76 3.50 -3.44
CA GLY A 197 23.36 2.51 -2.56
C GLY A 197 24.39 1.62 -3.29
N ALA A 198 25.42 1.15 -2.58
CA ALA A 198 26.36 0.13 -3.07
C ALA A 198 25.62 -1.21 -3.32
N GLY A 199 26.22 -2.10 -4.10
CA GLY A 199 25.61 -3.39 -4.49
C GLY A 199 25.16 -4.25 -3.32
N GLU A 200 25.95 -4.35 -2.25
CA GLU A 200 25.57 -5.03 -1.00
C GLU A 200 24.34 -4.40 -0.34
N THR A 201 24.25 -3.07 -0.37
CA THR A 201 23.10 -2.31 0.16
C THR A 201 21.86 -2.63 -0.65
N LYS A 202 21.93 -2.55 -1.98
CA LYS A 202 20.81 -2.85 -2.88
C LYS A 202 20.26 -4.25 -2.65
N LYS A 203 21.15 -5.25 -2.57
CA LYS A 203 20.78 -6.64 -2.32
C LYS A 203 20.07 -6.82 -0.97
N SER A 204 20.59 -6.21 0.08
CA SER A 204 20.02 -6.28 1.42
C SER A 204 18.64 -5.62 1.47
N VAL A 205 18.44 -4.49 0.78
CA VAL A 205 17.14 -3.80 0.68
C VAL A 205 16.12 -4.66 -0.05
N ILE A 206 16.48 -5.28 -1.18
CA ILE A 206 15.58 -6.19 -1.93
C ILE A 206 15.17 -7.36 -1.05
N ILE A 207 16.11 -8.01 -0.38
CA ILE A 207 15.84 -9.15 0.51
C ILE A 207 14.93 -8.73 1.66
N SER A 208 15.22 -7.61 2.30
CA SER A 208 14.43 -7.10 3.43
C SER A 208 12.99 -6.80 3.02
N LEU A 209 12.78 -6.13 1.90
CA LEU A 209 11.43 -5.90 1.36
C LEU A 209 10.74 -7.21 0.97
N GLY A 210 11.45 -8.14 0.35
CA GLY A 210 10.89 -9.45 -0.01
C GLY A 210 10.43 -10.28 1.19
N VAL A 211 11.06 -10.13 2.35
CA VAL A 211 10.63 -10.79 3.59
C VAL A 211 9.39 -10.12 4.19
N ARG A 212 9.18 -8.81 3.93
CA ARG A 212 8.04 -8.04 4.45
C ARG A 212 6.76 -8.21 3.62
N MET A 213 6.90 -8.50 2.34
CA MET A 213 5.82 -8.65 1.37
C MET A 213 5.44 -10.11 1.14
#